data_9bdde91a355fd7b89902b902e846d46c
#
_entry.id   9bdde91a355fd7b89902b902e846d46c
#
_cell.length_a   1.000
_cell.length_b   1.000
_cell.length_c   1.000
_cell.angle_alpha   90.00
_cell.angle_beta   90.00
_cell.angle_gamma   90.00
#
_symmetry.space_group_name_H-M   'P 1'
#
loop_
_entity.id
_entity.type
_entity.pdbx_description
1 polymer ?
#
loop_
_entity_poly.entity_id
_entity_poly.type
_entity_poly.pdbx_seq_one_letter_code
_entity_poly.pdbx_strand_id
1 'polypeptide(L)' 'MEKRDAYIGVRVPKRLKELIQKVVQLDAHLNEADFVRDAIREKIQREAPELYRQLFKEACEG' A
#
# COMPACT_ATOMS: atom_id res chain seq x y z
N MET A 1 -10.11 -9.93 20.39
CA MET A 1 -9.94 -8.80 19.61
C MET A 1 -9.69 -9.08 18.16
N GLU A 2 -10.45 -8.47 17.34
CA GLU A 2 -10.34 -8.74 15.95
C GLU A 2 -9.34 -7.92 15.28
N LYS A 3 -8.56 -8.51 14.40
CA LYS A 3 -7.62 -7.76 13.63
C LYS A 3 -8.26 -7.33 12.35
N ARG A 4 -8.18 -6.05 12.06
CA ARG A 4 -8.67 -5.59 10.81
C ARG A 4 -7.66 -5.70 9.73
N ASP A 5 -6.41 -5.97 10.10
CA ASP A 5 -5.34 -6.06 9.13
C ASP A 5 -5.24 -7.46 8.56
N ALA A 6 -4.91 -7.53 7.32
CA ALA A 6 -4.67 -8.79 6.67
C ALA A 6 -3.30 -8.72 6.02
N TYR A 7 -2.71 -9.87 5.80
CA TYR A 7 -1.37 -9.92 5.26
C TYR A 7 -1.40 -10.35 3.80
N ILE A 8 -0.66 -9.62 2.98
CA ILE A 8 -0.49 -10.00 1.59
C ILE A 8 0.99 -10.21 1.34
N GLY A 9 1.35 -11.42 0.99
CA GLY A 9 2.75 -11.74 0.71
C GLY A 9 2.99 -11.77 -0.78
N VAL A 10 3.98 -10.99 -1.22
CA VAL A 10 4.28 -10.90 -2.63
C VAL A 10 5.78 -10.94 -2.82
N ARG A 11 6.21 -11.67 -3.82
CA ARG A 11 7.61 -11.68 -4.17
C ARG A 11 7.85 -10.65 -5.26
N VAL A 12 8.93 -9.90 -5.10
CA VAL A 12 9.30 -8.92 -6.11
C VAL A 12 10.71 -9.19 -6.58
N PRO A 13 11.05 -8.82 -7.81
CA PRO A 13 12.41 -8.97 -8.28
C PRO A 13 13.37 -8.19 -7.40
N LYS A 14 14.56 -8.69 -7.31
CA LYS A 14 15.57 -8.09 -6.47
C LYS A 14 15.79 -6.63 -6.83
N ARG A 15 15.84 -6.34 -8.12
CA ARG A 15 16.04 -4.97 -8.57
C ARG A 15 14.93 -4.05 -8.11
N LEU A 16 13.72 -4.53 -8.15
CA LEU A 16 12.59 -3.73 -7.73
C LEU A 16 12.67 -3.42 -6.26
N LYS A 17 13.05 -4.41 -5.48
CA LYS A 17 13.19 -4.19 -4.05
C LYS A 17 14.27 -3.14 -3.76
N GLU A 18 15.37 -3.20 -4.48
CA GLU A 18 16.42 -2.23 -4.31
C GLU A 18 15.95 -0.82 -4.66
N LEU A 19 15.16 -0.71 -5.70
CA LEU A 19 14.62 0.58 -6.06
C LEU A 19 13.69 1.13 -5.01
N ILE A 20 12.88 0.26 -4.44
CA ILE A 20 11.98 0.67 -3.37
C ILE A 20 12.77 1.20 -2.19
N GLN A 21 13.83 0.52 -1.84
CA GLN A 21 14.66 0.95 -0.74
C GLN A 21 15.30 2.31 -1.00
N LYS A 22 15.70 2.53 -2.23
CA LYS A 22 16.28 3.82 -2.59
C LYS A 22 15.26 4.94 -2.51
N VAL A 23 14.06 4.68 -2.97
CA VAL A 23 13.01 5.68 -2.92
C VAL A 23 12.66 6.01 -1.48
N VAL A 24 12.59 5.00 -0.64
CA VAL A 24 12.28 5.21 0.76
C VAL A 24 13.36 6.06 1.42
N GLN A 25 14.60 5.83 1.07
CA GLN A 25 15.69 6.63 1.61
C GLN A 25 15.59 8.08 1.20
N LEU A 26 15.22 8.31 -0.05
CA LEU A 26 15.09 9.68 -0.53
C LEU A 26 13.97 10.41 0.18
N ASP A 27 12.96 9.68 0.53
CA ASP A 27 11.80 10.27 1.15
C ASP A 27 11.87 10.25 2.64
N ALA A 28 12.85 9.95 3.23
CA ALA A 28 13.25 10.05 4.62
C ALA A 28 12.18 9.74 5.67
N HIS A 29 10.94 10.07 5.44
CA HIS A 29 9.91 9.86 6.46
C HIS A 29 9.03 8.66 6.21
N LEU A 30 9.28 7.93 5.12
CA LEU A 30 8.51 6.74 4.84
C LEU A 30 9.35 5.51 5.09
N ASN A 31 8.72 4.43 5.49
CA ASN A 31 9.41 3.16 5.52
C ASN A 31 8.89 2.32 4.37
N GLU A 32 9.49 1.15 4.21
CA GLU A 32 9.17 0.29 3.09
C GLU A 32 7.70 -0.12 3.09
N ALA A 33 7.19 -0.45 4.25
CA ALA A 33 5.80 -0.89 4.35
C ALA A 33 4.84 0.22 3.97
N ASP A 34 5.11 1.44 4.41
CA ASP A 34 4.25 2.56 4.06
C ASP A 34 4.30 2.84 2.57
N PHE A 35 5.46 2.74 1.98
CA PHE A 35 5.60 2.94 0.56
C PHE A 35 4.75 1.93 -0.21
N VAL A 36 4.79 0.67 0.21
CA VAL A 36 4.04 -0.37 -0.46
C VAL A 36 2.54 -0.15 -0.29
N ARG A 37 2.12 0.23 0.90
CA ARG A 37 0.70 0.49 1.13
C ARG A 37 0.21 1.63 0.26
N ASP A 38 0.99 2.67 0.16
CA ASP A 38 0.63 3.81 -0.68
C ASP A 38 0.54 3.40 -2.14
N ALA A 39 1.48 2.59 -2.59
CA ALA A 39 1.48 2.12 -3.96
C ALA A 39 0.22 1.32 -4.26
N ILE A 40 -0.18 0.48 -3.32
CA ILE A 40 -1.37 -0.33 -3.50
C ILE A 40 -2.60 0.56 -3.59
N ARG A 41 -2.72 1.51 -2.69
CA ARG A 41 -3.85 2.44 -2.71
C ARG A 41 -3.91 3.20 -4.02
N GLU A 42 -2.78 3.68 -4.45
CA GLU A 42 -2.71 4.44 -5.68
C GLU A 42 -3.11 3.59 -6.87
N LYS A 43 -2.67 2.35 -6.88
CA LYS A 43 -2.99 1.45 -7.97
C LYS A 43 -4.49 1.18 -8.02
N ILE A 44 -5.09 0.94 -6.88
CA ILE A 44 -6.53 0.68 -6.81
C ILE A 44 -7.31 1.91 -7.24
N GLN A 45 -6.88 3.08 -6.80
CA GLN A 45 -7.53 4.32 -7.18
C GLN A 45 -7.53 4.50 -8.69
N ARG A 46 -6.44 4.12 -9.32
CA ARG A 46 -6.31 4.29 -10.75
C ARG A 46 -7.09 3.26 -11.53
N GLU A 47 -7.05 2.00 -11.06
CA GLU A 47 -7.67 0.91 -11.79
C GLU A 47 -9.15 0.76 -11.47
N ALA A 48 -9.52 0.99 -10.25
CA ALA A 48 -10.89 0.75 -9.82
C ALA A 48 -11.33 1.77 -8.79
N PRO A 49 -11.48 3.02 -9.20
CA PRO A 49 -11.83 4.08 -8.24
C PRO A 49 -13.14 3.82 -7.50
N GLU A 50 -14.05 3.14 -8.12
CA GLU A 50 -15.32 2.87 -7.46
C GLU A 50 -15.16 1.93 -6.29
N LEU A 51 -14.30 0.92 -6.46
CA LEU A 51 -14.03 0.02 -5.37
C LEU A 51 -13.27 0.71 -4.25
N TYR A 52 -12.40 1.63 -4.63
CA TYR A 52 -11.66 2.39 -3.65
C TYR A 52 -12.58 3.23 -2.78
N ARG A 53 -13.62 3.78 -3.37
CA ARG A 53 -14.60 4.54 -2.62
C ARG A 53 -15.34 3.66 -1.62
N GLN A 54 -15.60 2.44 -2.00
CA GLN A 54 -16.25 1.51 -1.08
C GLN A 54 -15.41 1.27 0.15
N LEU A 55 -14.11 1.20 -0.05
CA LEU A 55 -13.21 1.02 1.07
C LEU A 55 -13.35 2.15 2.09
N PHE A 56 -13.40 3.37 1.61
CA PHE A 56 -13.60 4.52 2.48
C PHE A 56 -14.93 4.47 3.19
N LYS A 57 -15.95 4.10 2.48
CA LYS A 57 -17.26 4.01 3.05
C LYS A 57 -17.29 3.06 4.22
N GLU A 58 -16.71 1.89 4.02
CA GLU A 58 -16.70 0.90 5.06
C GLU A 58 -15.88 1.34 6.25
N ALA A 59 -14.78 2.00 5.97
CA ALA A 59 -13.94 2.49 7.05
C ALA A 59 -14.66 3.54 7.88
N CYS A 60 -15.42 4.39 7.23
CA CYS A 60 -16.14 5.42 7.96
C CYS A 60 -17.23 4.87 8.82
N GLU A 61 -17.83 3.79 8.36
CA GLU A 61 -18.88 3.22 9.14
C GLU A 61 -18.39 2.33 10.25
N GLY A 62 -17.21 1.80 10.07
CA GLY A 62 -16.63 0.88 11.01
C GLY A 62 -16.28 1.50 12.30
#